data_662c7feeffa857ddf98a84b5f2dde2ce
#
_entry.id   662c7feeffa857ddf98a84b5f2dde2ce
#
_cell.length_a   1.000
_cell.length_b   1.000
_cell.length_c   1.000
_cell.angle_alpha   90.00
_cell.angle_beta   90.00
_cell.angle_gamma   90.00
#
_symmetry.space_group_name_H-M   'P 1'
#
loop_
_entity.id
_entity.type
_entity.pdbx_description
1 polymer ?
#
loop_
_entity_poly.entity_id
_entity_poly.type
_entity_poly.pdbx_seq_one_letter_code
_entity_poly.pdbx_strand_id
1 'polypeptide(L)' 'MRRRNFFAPKFIAMNDTLSHRIPDWVRWIAQDLNGAWWGFEHEPNEGATSWYENEVGRYVKLSQGMPNPVWRATLQKVAE' A
#
# COMPACT_ATOMS: atom_id res chain seq x y z
N MET A 1 15.77 -5.75 2.05
CA MET A 1 15.60 -5.25 1.92
C MET A 1 15.43 -4.67 1.56
N ARG A 2 15.31 -4.81 1.50
CA ARG A 2 14.99 -4.30 1.34
C ARG A 2 14.72 -3.58 0.70
N ARG A 3 14.54 -3.47 0.24
CA ARG A 3 14.26 -2.77 -0.26
C ARG A 3 13.77 -1.93 -0.30
N ARG A 4 13.48 -1.83 -0.04
CA ARG A 4 12.96 -1.17 0.10
C ARG A 4 12.83 -0.16 0.07
N ASN A 5 12.89 0.17 -0.07
CA ASN A 5 12.96 1.30 0.04
C ASN A 5 12.93 2.00 -1.07
N PHE A 6 12.82 1.73 -2.10
CA PHE A 6 12.90 2.14 -3.15
C PHE A 6 11.83 3.02 -3.50
N PHE A 7 10.86 2.67 -4.08
CA PHE A 7 9.91 3.59 -4.43
C PHE A 7 9.05 3.84 -3.26
N ALA A 8 9.00 2.93 -2.40
CA ALA A 8 8.24 3.13 -1.22
C ALA A 8 8.76 4.30 -0.43
N PRO A 9 10.06 4.42 -0.30
CA PRO A 9 10.60 5.56 0.40
C PRO A 9 10.14 6.86 -0.21
N LYS A 10 10.05 6.92 -1.52
CA LYS A 10 9.66 8.13 -2.16
C LYS A 10 8.21 8.48 -1.85
N PHE A 11 7.35 7.49 -1.88
CA PHE A 11 5.97 7.70 -1.54
C PHE A 11 5.85 8.20 -0.12
N ILE A 12 6.58 7.59 0.76
CA ILE A 12 6.50 7.94 2.17
C ILE A 12 7.06 9.31 2.42
N ALA A 13 8.11 9.67 1.72
CA ALA A 13 8.70 10.98 1.92
C ALA A 13 7.73 12.08 1.56
N MET A 14 6.88 11.84 0.60
CA MET A 14 5.91 12.83 0.22
C MET A 14 4.77 12.93 1.21
N ASN A 15 4.70 11.98 2.11
CA ASN A 15 3.64 11.90 3.08
C ASN A 15 4.19 11.60 4.45
N ASP A 16 5.04 12.50 4.94
CA ASP A 16 5.63 12.30 6.25
C ASP A 16 4.63 11.96 7.32
N THR A 17 3.54 12.69 7.33
CA THR A 17 2.52 12.45 8.33
C THR A 17 1.96 11.05 8.19
N LEU A 18 1.77 10.63 6.96
CA LEU A 18 1.23 9.32 6.70
C LEU A 18 2.16 8.22 7.18
N SER A 19 3.46 8.38 6.94
CA SER A 19 4.40 7.34 7.32
C SER A 19 4.39 7.10 8.82
N HIS A 20 4.05 8.13 9.60
CA HIS A 20 3.97 7.97 11.04
C HIS A 20 2.66 7.34 11.46
N ARG A 21 1.75 7.17 10.54
CA ARG A 21 0.43 6.63 10.85
C ARG A 21 0.18 5.26 10.32
N ILE A 22 1.17 4.66 9.68
CA ILE A 22 0.99 3.30 9.20
C ILE A 22 0.99 2.39 10.42
N PRO A 23 -0.10 1.68 10.66
CA PRO A 23 -0.16 0.79 11.82
C PRO A 23 0.91 -0.28 11.76
N ASP A 24 1.38 -0.69 12.91
CA ASP A 24 2.43 -1.71 12.98
C ASP A 24 2.05 -3.02 12.32
N TRP A 25 0.76 -3.32 12.27
CA TRP A 25 0.33 -4.59 11.72
C TRP A 25 0.28 -4.61 10.20
N VAL A 26 0.48 -3.47 9.53
CA VAL A 26 0.49 -3.42 8.08
C VAL A 26 1.77 -4.05 7.56
N ARG A 27 1.62 -5.07 6.71
CA ARG A 27 2.74 -5.78 6.13
C ARG A 27 2.85 -5.54 4.63
N TRP A 28 1.79 -5.06 4.01
CA TRP A 28 1.75 -4.83 2.56
C TRP A 28 1.05 -3.52 2.28
N ILE A 29 1.49 -2.83 1.22
CA ILE A 29 0.77 -1.65 0.76
C ILE A 29 0.58 -1.78 -0.74
N ALA A 30 -0.49 -1.16 -1.24
CA ALA A 30 -0.79 -1.19 -2.66
C ALA A 30 -1.71 -0.05 -3.00
N GLN A 31 -1.66 0.38 -4.25
CA GLN A 31 -2.49 1.47 -4.72
C GLN A 31 -3.54 0.93 -5.69
N ASP A 32 -4.76 1.40 -5.55
CA ASP A 32 -5.84 1.05 -6.45
C ASP A 32 -5.80 1.93 -7.69
N LEU A 33 -6.54 1.52 -8.72
CA LEU A 33 -6.63 2.30 -9.95
C LEU A 33 -7.02 3.74 -9.69
N ASN A 34 -7.92 3.98 -8.73
CA ASN A 34 -8.38 5.33 -8.44
C ASN A 34 -7.38 6.15 -7.62
N GLY A 35 -6.24 5.59 -7.31
CA GLY A 35 -5.19 6.30 -6.59
C GLY A 35 -5.19 6.09 -5.09
N ALA A 36 -6.17 5.41 -4.55
CA ALA A 36 -6.21 5.18 -3.09
C ALA A 36 -5.12 4.21 -2.68
N TRP A 37 -4.35 4.57 -1.65
CA TRP A 37 -3.34 3.70 -1.09
C TRP A 37 -3.91 2.97 0.12
N TRP A 38 -3.65 1.67 0.18
CA TRP A 38 -4.16 0.83 1.26
C TRP A 38 -3.05 0.04 1.91
N GLY A 39 -3.21 -0.19 3.21
CA GLY A 39 -2.33 -1.08 3.95
C GLY A 39 -3.08 -2.35 4.30
N PHE A 40 -2.37 -3.47 4.23
CA PHE A 40 -2.96 -4.79 4.46
C PHE A 40 -2.11 -5.59 5.41
N GLU A 41 -2.78 -6.36 6.24
CA GLU A 41 -2.08 -7.25 7.16
C GLU A 41 -1.49 -8.45 6.42
N HIS A 42 -2.22 -8.98 5.48
CA HIS A 42 -1.76 -10.10 4.67
C HIS A 42 -1.68 -9.65 3.22
N GLU A 43 -0.99 -10.41 2.40
CA GLU A 43 -0.86 -10.05 1.00
C GLU A 43 -2.23 -9.96 0.35
N PRO A 44 -2.58 -8.81 -0.22
CA PRO A 44 -3.91 -8.65 -0.81
C PRO A 44 -4.01 -9.37 -2.14
N ASN A 45 -5.25 -9.57 -2.56
CA ASN A 45 -5.53 -10.14 -3.88
C ASN A 45 -5.74 -9.02 -4.88
N GLU A 46 -5.37 -9.26 -6.11
CA GLU A 46 -5.54 -8.30 -7.17
C GLU A 46 -6.95 -8.44 -7.77
N GLY A 47 -7.71 -7.36 -7.77
CA GLY A 47 -9.04 -7.35 -8.36
C GLY A 47 -9.03 -6.68 -9.71
N ALA A 48 -10.21 -6.33 -10.21
CA ALA A 48 -10.33 -5.71 -11.52
C ALA A 48 -9.82 -4.27 -11.52
N THR A 49 -10.08 -3.51 -10.47
CA THR A 49 -9.66 -2.12 -10.38
C THR A 49 -9.08 -1.77 -9.02
N SER A 50 -9.01 -2.72 -8.11
CA SER A 50 -8.55 -2.46 -6.77
C SER A 50 -7.99 -3.72 -6.14
N TRP A 51 -7.23 -3.54 -5.08
CA TRP A 51 -6.73 -4.63 -4.26
C TRP A 51 -7.75 -4.91 -3.17
N TYR A 52 -7.84 -6.14 -2.71
CA TYR A 52 -8.74 -6.44 -1.61
C TYR A 52 -8.08 -7.43 -0.66
N GLU A 53 -8.50 -7.33 0.60
CA GLU A 53 -7.85 -8.13 1.63
C GLU A 53 -8.09 -9.62 1.40
N ASN A 54 -7.17 -10.38 1.95
CA ASN A 54 -7.22 -11.82 1.85
C ASN A 54 -8.02 -12.32 3.03
N GLU A 55 -9.24 -12.69 2.76
CA GLU A 55 -10.13 -13.32 3.70
C GLU A 55 -10.17 -12.83 5.15
N VAL A 56 -9.09 -12.87 5.86
CA VAL A 56 -9.11 -12.61 7.29
C VAL A 56 -8.21 -11.50 7.74
N GLY A 57 -7.57 -10.81 6.85
CA GLY A 57 -6.63 -9.79 7.27
C GLY A 57 -7.29 -8.45 7.53
N ARG A 58 -6.63 -7.62 8.33
CA ARG A 58 -7.06 -6.25 8.52
C ARG A 58 -6.58 -5.40 7.35
N TYR A 59 -7.26 -4.31 7.09
CA TYR A 59 -6.84 -3.38 6.06
C TYR A 59 -7.24 -1.98 6.46
N VAL A 60 -6.53 -0.99 5.91
CA VAL A 60 -6.78 0.40 6.27
C VAL A 60 -6.37 1.30 5.12
N LYS A 61 -7.14 2.35 4.88
CA LYS A 61 -6.79 3.32 3.86
C LYS A 61 -5.71 4.22 4.42
N LEU A 62 -4.64 4.38 3.65
CA LEU A 62 -3.50 5.18 4.08
C LEU A 62 -3.51 6.59 3.50
N SER A 63 -3.87 6.72 2.24
CA SER A 63 -3.75 7.99 1.57
C SER A 63 -4.55 7.97 0.28
N GLN A 64 -4.76 9.15 -0.30
CA GLN A 64 -5.43 9.26 -1.58
C GLN A 64 -4.48 9.93 -2.55
N GLY A 65 -4.05 9.19 -3.56
CA GLY A 65 -3.20 9.74 -4.60
C GLY A 65 -3.98 9.98 -5.87
N MET A 66 -3.27 10.27 -6.94
CA MET A 66 -3.89 10.44 -8.25
C MET A 66 -4.17 9.07 -8.84
N PRO A 67 -5.19 8.95 -9.68
CA PRO A 67 -5.44 7.69 -10.39
C PRO A 67 -4.16 7.22 -11.07
N ASN A 68 -3.92 5.92 -11.02
CA ASN A 68 -2.68 5.37 -11.50
C ASN A 68 -2.94 4.18 -12.44
N PRO A 69 -2.72 4.34 -13.75
CA PRO A 69 -2.99 3.25 -14.68
C PRO A 69 -2.08 2.05 -14.49
N VAL A 70 -0.94 2.22 -13.82
CA VAL A 70 -0.08 1.07 -13.55
C VAL A 70 -0.22 0.61 -12.10
N TRP A 71 -1.41 0.73 -11.57
CA TRP A 71 -1.70 0.39 -10.18
C TRP A 71 -1.35 -1.06 -9.83
N ARG A 72 -1.41 -1.96 -10.80
CA ARG A 72 -1.11 -3.36 -10.52
C ARG A 72 0.35 -3.59 -10.16
N ALA A 73 1.20 -2.63 -10.49
CA ALA A 73 2.63 -2.73 -10.19
C ALA A 73 2.99 -2.14 -8.83
N THR A 74 2.00 -1.69 -8.07
CA THR A 74 2.29 -0.96 -6.83
C THR A 74 2.38 -1.82 -5.59
N LEU A 75 2.00 -3.09 -5.68
CA LEU A 75 2.03 -3.95 -4.50
C LEU A 75 3.46 -4.11 -4.00
N GLN A 76 3.64 -3.89 -2.71
CA GLN A 76 4.95 -4.10 -2.12
C GLN A 76 4.84 -4.44 -0.67
N LYS A 77 5.82 -5.20 -0.21
CA LYS A 77 5.87 -5.61 1.17
C LYS A 77 6.51 -4.52 1.99
N VAL A 78 5.88 -4.20 3.10
CA VAL A 78 6.44 -3.24 4.04
C VAL A 78 7.46 -3.98 4.88
N ALA A 79 8.43 -3.27 5.37
CA ALA A 79 9.49 -3.87 6.17
C ALA A 79 8.93 -4.78 7.24
N GLU A 80 9.67 -5.81 7.57
CA GLU A 80 9.23 -6.75 8.54
C GLU A 80 9.35 -6.30 9.87
#